data_f9b55163cd3d248f176577f919e964e5
#
_entry.id   f9b55163cd3d248f176577f919e964e5
#
_cell.length_a   1.000
_cell.length_b   1.000
_cell.length_c   1.000
_cell.angle_alpha   90.00
_cell.angle_beta   90.00
_cell.angle_gamma   90.00
#
_symmetry.space_group_name_H-M   'P 1'
#
loop_
_entity.id
_entity.type
_entity.pdbx_description
1 polymer ?
#
loop_
_entity_poly.entity_id
_entity_poly.type
_entity_poly.pdbx_seq_one_letter_code
_entity_poly.pdbx_strand_id
1 'polypeptide(L)'
;EVDSLWYDKHAKEVLRKSEEEYGWVYKTNHANNSTEGQIVLDTVKKEGIINYTVWSDVFICPTCGEEIIFTEVQKSSENLRDAFICSRCSRKLKKGECERAKEYVYDELLRQTTEIAKQVPVLINYSYNGKKYEKKPDAEDIRKIEEIAGMSLPYKVPFIKLPEGYNTNQPRKSHGIKYLHQFYTKRNLYVISVVYNNLAKYDTPERQTLTFTFEQILMGMSKIARYVP
;
A
#
# COMPACT_ATOMS: atom_id res chain seq x y z
N GLU A 1 -21.83 -3.57 -27.97
CA GLU A 1 -21.15 -4.74 -27.37
C GLU A 1 -19.66 -4.64 -27.67
N VAL A 2 -18.77 -4.73 -26.65
CA VAL A 2 -17.32 -4.62 -26.86
C VAL A 2 -16.78 -6.00 -27.22
N ASP A 3 -16.09 -6.10 -28.36
CA ASP A 3 -15.46 -7.33 -28.80
C ASP A 3 -14.31 -7.76 -27.86
N SER A 4 -14.22 -9.05 -27.56
CA SER A 4 -13.23 -9.61 -26.65
C SER A 4 -11.78 -9.42 -27.14
N LEU A 5 -11.54 -9.48 -28.45
CA LEU A 5 -10.21 -9.24 -29.04
C LEU A 5 -9.82 -7.76 -28.93
N TRP A 6 -10.80 -6.88 -29.17
CA TRP A 6 -10.62 -5.45 -28.95
C TRP A 6 -10.25 -5.16 -27.49
N TYR A 7 -11.03 -5.76 -26.55
CA TYR A 7 -10.81 -5.59 -25.12
C TYR A 7 -9.39 -6.03 -24.71
N ASP A 8 -8.97 -7.26 -25.05
CA ASP A 8 -7.65 -7.80 -24.70
C ASP A 8 -6.51 -6.91 -25.22
N LYS A 9 -6.61 -6.48 -26.47
CA LYS A 9 -5.63 -5.58 -27.09
C LYS A 9 -5.49 -4.27 -26.33
N HIS A 10 -6.62 -3.60 -26.04
CA HIS A 10 -6.59 -2.26 -25.47
C HIS A 10 -6.35 -2.27 -23.95
N ALA A 11 -6.80 -3.30 -23.24
CA ALA A 11 -6.44 -3.52 -21.84
C ALA A 11 -4.90 -3.67 -21.69
N LYS A 12 -4.27 -4.47 -22.53
CA LYS A 12 -2.79 -4.61 -22.57
C LYS A 12 -2.09 -3.30 -22.94
N GLU A 13 -2.65 -2.53 -23.84
CA GLU A 13 -2.11 -1.22 -24.23
C GLU A 13 -2.17 -0.22 -23.06
N VAL A 14 -3.29 -0.14 -22.34
CA VAL A 14 -3.44 0.70 -21.14
C VAL A 14 -2.41 0.30 -20.08
N LEU A 15 -2.28 -1.00 -19.81
CA LEU A 15 -1.31 -1.50 -18.83
C LEU A 15 0.12 -1.13 -19.24
N ARG A 16 0.53 -1.40 -20.49
CA ARG A 16 1.86 -1.09 -21.01
C ARG A 16 2.18 0.40 -20.89
N LYS A 17 1.29 1.28 -21.38
CA LYS A 17 1.47 2.74 -21.29
C LYS A 17 1.56 3.22 -19.85
N SER A 18 0.72 2.65 -18.98
CA SER A 18 0.73 2.98 -17.56
C SER A 18 2.03 2.50 -16.88
N GLU A 19 2.54 1.31 -17.23
CA GLU A 19 3.80 0.78 -16.70
C GLU A 19 5.01 1.61 -17.17
N GLU A 20 5.03 2.07 -18.41
CA GLU A 20 6.07 2.99 -18.91
C GLU A 20 6.14 4.29 -18.11
N GLU A 21 5.00 4.78 -17.63
CA GLU A 21 4.92 6.03 -16.89
C GLU A 21 5.18 5.84 -15.37
N TYR A 22 4.64 4.80 -14.76
CA TYR A 22 4.71 4.62 -13.32
C TYR A 22 5.52 3.40 -12.83
N GLY A 23 5.96 2.50 -13.72
CA GLY A 23 6.61 1.22 -13.32
C GLY A 23 7.76 1.39 -12.33
N TRP A 24 8.45 2.53 -12.35
CA TRP A 24 9.52 2.85 -11.43
C TRP A 24 9.09 2.91 -9.95
N VAL A 25 7.83 3.26 -9.65
CA VAL A 25 7.34 3.34 -8.26
C VAL A 25 7.21 1.96 -7.60
N TYR A 26 7.16 0.88 -8.40
CA TYR A 26 7.11 -0.50 -7.94
C TYR A 26 8.45 -1.25 -8.05
N LYS A 27 9.56 -0.55 -8.25
CA LYS A 27 10.89 -1.18 -8.25
C LYS A 27 11.46 -1.22 -6.84
N THR A 28 12.13 -2.33 -6.52
CA THR A 28 12.86 -2.55 -5.26
C THR A 28 14.17 -3.27 -5.55
N ASN A 29 15.17 -3.09 -4.70
CA ASN A 29 16.43 -3.82 -4.86
C ASN A 29 16.23 -5.29 -4.52
N HIS A 30 16.75 -6.17 -5.39
CA HIS A 30 16.85 -7.58 -5.09
C HIS A 30 17.92 -7.78 -4.02
N ALA A 31 17.51 -8.34 -2.87
CA ALA A 31 18.45 -8.71 -1.84
C ALA A 31 19.36 -9.85 -2.37
N ASN A 32 20.63 -9.57 -2.58
CA ASN A 32 21.61 -10.63 -2.74
C ASN A 32 21.72 -11.34 -1.39
N ASN A 33 21.32 -12.61 -1.32
CA ASN A 33 21.75 -13.52 -0.25
C ASN A 33 23.26 -13.79 -0.41
N SER A 34 24.07 -12.76 -0.30
CA SER A 34 25.51 -12.93 -0.11
C SER A 34 25.70 -13.42 1.32
N THR A 35 26.05 -14.70 1.46
CA THR A 35 26.73 -15.24 2.64
C THR A 35 27.73 -14.21 3.15
N GLU A 36 27.66 -13.93 4.44
CA GLU A 36 28.55 -13.01 5.15
C GLU A 36 30.01 -13.17 4.67
N GLY A 37 30.59 -12.11 4.12
CA GLY A 37 32.04 -12.00 3.89
C GLY A 37 32.52 -11.71 2.47
N GLN A 38 31.68 -11.65 1.44
CA GLN A 38 32.12 -11.22 0.11
C GLN A 38 31.63 -9.82 -0.21
N ILE A 39 32.55 -8.85 -0.21
CA ILE A 39 32.35 -7.53 -0.82
C ILE A 39 32.28 -7.75 -2.33
N VAL A 40 31.10 -8.00 -2.86
CA VAL A 40 30.89 -8.03 -4.31
C VAL A 40 30.76 -6.59 -4.76
N LEU A 41 31.78 -6.08 -5.41
CA LEU A 41 31.77 -4.82 -6.17
C LEU A 41 30.86 -4.96 -7.42
N ASP A 42 29.62 -5.43 -7.23
CA ASP A 42 28.65 -5.53 -8.34
C ASP A 42 27.88 -4.21 -8.39
N THR A 43 28.37 -3.29 -9.21
CA THR A 43 27.81 -1.94 -9.40
C THR A 43 26.46 -1.94 -10.12
N VAL A 44 25.96 -3.08 -10.57
CA VAL A 44 24.68 -3.22 -11.24
C VAL A 44 23.60 -3.50 -10.19
N LYS A 45 22.78 -2.48 -9.88
CA LYS A 45 21.58 -2.66 -9.03
C LYS A 45 20.66 -3.69 -9.69
N LYS A 46 20.47 -4.83 -9.03
CA LYS A 46 19.52 -5.86 -9.44
C LYS A 46 18.14 -5.43 -8.95
N GLU A 47 17.30 -4.94 -9.83
CA GLU A 47 15.97 -4.46 -9.48
C GLU A 47 14.91 -5.54 -9.68
N GLY A 48 14.05 -5.74 -8.68
CA GLY A 48 12.83 -6.53 -8.76
C GLY A 48 11.59 -5.64 -8.85
N ILE A 49 10.48 -6.23 -9.23
CA ILE A 49 9.17 -5.58 -9.33
C ILE A 49 8.34 -5.96 -8.10
N ILE A 50 7.90 -4.99 -7.33
CA ILE A 50 7.05 -5.18 -6.15
C ILE A 50 5.68 -5.70 -6.59
N ASN A 51 5.29 -6.87 -6.10
CA ASN A 51 3.95 -7.42 -6.29
C ASN A 51 2.97 -6.79 -5.29
N TYR A 52 3.37 -6.72 -4.01
CA TYR A 52 2.62 -6.04 -2.96
C TYR A 52 3.53 -5.69 -1.77
N THR A 53 3.07 -4.73 -0.97
CA THR A 53 3.69 -4.36 0.31
C THR A 53 2.67 -4.60 1.42
N VAL A 54 3.05 -5.33 2.45
CA VAL A 54 2.23 -5.54 3.65
C VAL A 54 2.49 -4.39 4.62
N TRP A 55 1.40 -3.75 5.05
CA TRP A 55 1.42 -2.67 6.03
C TRP A 55 0.86 -3.17 7.36
N SER A 56 1.52 -2.82 8.45
CA SER A 56 1.07 -3.12 9.81
C SER A 56 0.50 -1.90 10.48
N ASP A 57 -0.63 -2.09 11.18
CA ASP A 57 -1.11 -1.09 12.14
C ASP A 57 -0.07 -0.93 13.26
N VAL A 58 0.06 0.30 13.75
CA VAL A 58 0.85 0.65 14.93
C VAL A 58 -0.12 0.98 16.06
N PHE A 59 0.09 0.39 17.22
CA PHE A 59 -0.71 0.62 18.44
C PHE A 59 0.11 1.32 19.50
N ILE A 60 -0.57 2.02 20.40
CA ILE A 60 0.04 2.65 21.58
C ILE A 60 -0.19 1.77 22.79
N CYS A 61 0.88 1.45 23.53
CA CYS A 61 0.77 0.78 24.80
C CYS A 61 0.08 1.70 25.83
N PRO A 62 -1.06 1.30 26.42
CA PRO A 62 -1.79 2.15 27.36
C PRO A 62 -1.05 2.37 28.68
N THR A 63 0.02 1.61 28.94
CA THR A 63 0.80 1.70 30.19
C THR A 63 2.02 2.59 30.08
N CYS A 64 2.80 2.48 28.98
CA CYS A 64 4.07 3.17 28.84
C CYS A 64 4.18 4.07 27.62
N GLY A 65 3.13 4.15 26.80
CA GLY A 65 3.11 5.00 25.59
C GLY A 65 3.95 4.48 24.42
N GLU A 66 4.53 3.28 24.52
CA GLU A 66 5.36 2.72 23.45
C GLU A 66 4.54 2.42 22.20
N GLU A 67 5.09 2.74 21.02
CA GLU A 67 4.54 2.33 19.75
C GLU A 67 4.82 0.84 19.48
N ILE A 68 3.78 0.09 19.16
CA ILE A 68 3.83 -1.36 18.94
C ILE A 68 3.43 -1.66 17.51
N ILE A 69 4.36 -2.19 16.72
CA ILE A 69 4.08 -2.70 15.36
C ILE A 69 3.39 -4.06 15.51
N PHE A 70 2.10 -4.11 15.17
CA PHE A 70 1.24 -5.26 15.49
C PHE A 70 1.73 -6.59 14.91
N THR A 71 2.21 -6.60 13.66
CA THR A 71 2.70 -7.83 13.00
C THR A 71 3.97 -8.39 13.66
N GLU A 72 4.80 -7.58 14.28
CA GLU A 72 6.02 -8.05 14.97
C GLU A 72 5.68 -8.78 16.27
N VAL A 73 4.75 -8.21 17.04
CA VAL A 73 4.33 -8.81 18.30
C VAL A 73 3.42 -10.02 18.09
N GLN A 74 2.66 -10.07 16.99
CA GLN A 74 1.83 -11.22 16.66
C GLN A 74 2.68 -12.47 16.34
N LYS A 75 3.79 -12.31 15.60
CA LYS A 75 4.72 -13.40 15.29
C LYS A 75 5.41 -13.97 16.53
N SER A 76 5.72 -13.10 17.50
CA SER A 76 6.36 -13.51 18.77
C SER A 76 5.39 -14.10 19.78
N SER A 77 4.08 -14.08 19.51
CA SER A 77 3.03 -14.45 20.48
C SER A 77 2.18 -15.64 20.02
N GLU A 78 2.75 -16.55 19.22
CA GLU A 78 2.03 -17.72 18.66
C GLU A 78 1.22 -18.54 19.68
N ASN A 79 1.59 -18.49 20.95
CA ASN A 79 0.91 -19.21 22.05
C ASN A 79 -0.12 -18.35 22.81
N LEU A 80 -0.28 -17.08 22.47
CA LEU A 80 -1.17 -16.16 23.18
C LEU A 80 -2.36 -15.79 22.29
N ARG A 81 -3.47 -16.55 22.41
CA ARG A 81 -4.72 -16.26 21.70
C ARG A 81 -5.11 -14.78 21.93
N ASP A 82 -5.11 -13.98 20.85
CA ASP A 82 -5.53 -12.58 20.81
C ASP A 82 -4.79 -11.59 21.76
N ALA A 83 -3.65 -12.02 22.35
CA ALA A 83 -2.85 -11.19 23.24
C ALA A 83 -1.39 -11.12 22.76
N PHE A 84 -0.70 -10.04 23.13
CA PHE A 84 0.72 -9.81 22.85
C PHE A 84 1.39 -9.12 24.05
N ILE A 85 2.72 -9.09 24.05
CA ILE A 85 3.52 -8.49 25.13
C ILE A 85 4.15 -7.20 24.62
N CYS A 86 4.00 -6.10 25.37
CA CYS A 86 4.71 -4.85 25.08
C CYS A 86 6.21 -5.06 25.27
N SER A 87 7.01 -4.72 24.26
CA SER A 87 8.47 -4.88 24.28
C SER A 87 9.18 -4.02 25.36
N ARG A 88 8.56 -2.87 25.74
CA ARG A 88 9.16 -1.94 26.69
C ARG A 88 8.79 -2.23 28.15
N CYS A 89 7.51 -2.46 28.45
CA CYS A 89 7.06 -2.63 29.84
C CYS A 89 6.62 -4.06 30.18
N SER A 90 6.73 -5.00 29.26
CA SER A 90 6.37 -6.42 29.40
C SER A 90 4.91 -6.69 29.78
N ARG A 91 4.04 -5.68 29.69
CA ARG A 91 2.62 -5.86 29.95
C ARG A 91 1.98 -6.72 28.87
N LYS A 92 1.19 -7.69 29.28
CA LYS A 92 0.32 -8.47 28.39
C LYS A 92 -0.89 -7.62 28.01
N LEU A 93 -1.14 -7.46 26.70
CA LEU A 93 -2.14 -6.59 26.12
C LEU A 93 -3.00 -7.36 25.12
N LYS A 94 -4.26 -6.93 24.99
CA LYS A 94 -5.13 -7.34 23.87
C LYS A 94 -5.26 -6.18 22.89
N LYS A 95 -5.45 -6.49 21.60
CA LYS A 95 -5.62 -5.48 20.55
C LYS A 95 -6.71 -4.44 20.86
N GLY A 96 -7.82 -4.89 21.48
CA GLY A 96 -8.93 -4.00 21.85
C GLY A 96 -8.65 -3.05 23.03
N GLU A 97 -7.54 -3.26 23.77
CA GLU A 97 -7.11 -2.40 24.88
C GLU A 97 -6.18 -1.27 24.42
N CYS A 98 -5.71 -1.35 23.20
CA CYS A 98 -4.74 -0.40 22.62
C CYS A 98 -5.41 0.51 21.61
N GLU A 99 -5.08 1.80 21.65
CA GLU A 99 -5.44 2.74 20.61
C GLU A 99 -4.44 2.63 19.44
N ARG A 100 -4.91 2.88 18.21
CA ARG A 100 -4.00 3.02 17.08
C ARG A 100 -3.18 4.29 17.22
N ALA A 101 -1.90 4.19 16.95
CA ALA A 101 -1.07 5.37 16.76
C ALA A 101 -1.63 6.20 15.60
N LYS A 102 -1.49 7.50 15.71
CA LYS A 102 -1.99 8.47 14.72
C LYS A 102 -0.83 9.21 14.08
N GLU A 103 -1.00 9.58 12.84
CA GLU A 103 -0.08 10.45 12.12
C GLU A 103 -0.84 11.56 11.41
N TYR A 104 -0.18 12.69 11.18
CA TYR A 104 -0.72 13.84 10.51
C TYR A 104 -0.09 13.95 9.12
N VAL A 105 -0.90 13.78 8.08
CA VAL A 105 -0.44 13.84 6.69
C VAL A 105 -1.14 14.95 5.94
N TYR A 106 -0.39 15.65 5.07
CA TYR A 106 -0.99 16.63 4.19
C TYR A 106 -1.74 15.91 3.06
N ASP A 107 -3.05 16.13 3.00
CA ASP A 107 -3.93 15.62 1.96
C ASP A 107 -4.07 16.68 0.86
N GLU A 108 -3.41 16.47 -0.27
CA GLU A 108 -3.37 17.45 -1.36
C GLU A 108 -4.75 17.67 -2.02
N LEU A 109 -5.64 16.65 -2.00
CA LEU A 109 -6.98 16.78 -2.56
C LEU A 109 -7.89 17.59 -1.66
N LEU A 110 -7.70 17.49 -0.36
CA LEU A 110 -8.40 18.31 0.65
C LEU A 110 -7.70 19.64 0.91
N ARG A 111 -6.44 19.80 0.50
CA ARG A 111 -5.56 20.94 0.78
C ARG A 111 -5.46 21.27 2.27
N GLN A 112 -5.41 20.23 3.09
CA GLN A 112 -5.29 20.36 4.55
C GLN A 112 -4.57 19.15 5.14
N THR A 113 -4.03 19.33 6.35
CA THR A 113 -3.49 18.22 7.14
C THR A 113 -4.65 17.42 7.73
N THR A 114 -4.57 16.09 7.56
CA THR A 114 -5.56 15.14 8.07
C THR A 114 -4.90 14.18 9.06
N GLU A 115 -5.65 13.80 10.08
CA GLU A 115 -5.25 12.76 11.04
C GLU A 115 -5.71 11.40 10.50
N ILE A 116 -4.78 10.47 10.39
CA ILE A 116 -5.02 9.08 9.98
C ILE A 116 -4.33 8.11 10.94
N ALA A 117 -4.76 6.85 10.93
CA ALA A 117 -4.04 5.81 11.66
C ALA A 117 -2.66 5.58 11.04
N LYS A 118 -1.64 5.52 11.91
CA LYS A 118 -0.27 5.24 11.52
C LYS A 118 -0.12 3.79 11.09
N GLN A 119 0.48 3.58 9.92
CA GLN A 119 0.82 2.27 9.40
C GLN A 119 2.26 2.26 8.91
N VAL A 120 2.96 1.14 9.09
CA VAL A 120 4.34 0.97 8.65
C VAL A 120 4.46 -0.24 7.71
N PRO A 121 5.31 -0.17 6.67
CA PRO A 121 5.55 -1.31 5.79
C PRO A 121 6.41 -2.35 6.52
N VAL A 122 6.01 -3.63 6.48
CA VAL A 122 6.68 -4.71 7.23
C VAL A 122 7.16 -5.86 6.36
N LEU A 123 6.62 -5.98 5.15
CA LEU A 123 7.02 -7.00 4.18
C LEU A 123 6.83 -6.48 2.77
N ILE A 124 7.79 -6.74 1.90
CA ILE A 124 7.68 -6.52 0.45
C ILE A 124 7.80 -7.88 -0.23
N ASN A 125 6.74 -8.27 -0.96
CA ASN A 125 6.78 -9.36 -1.91
C ASN A 125 7.08 -8.80 -3.30
N TYR A 126 8.08 -9.36 -3.98
CA TYR A 126 8.53 -8.87 -5.28
C TYR A 126 8.96 -10.00 -6.21
N SER A 127 8.94 -9.73 -7.50
CA SER A 127 9.40 -10.64 -8.55
C SER A 127 10.75 -10.20 -9.11
N TYR A 128 11.69 -11.14 -9.27
CA TYR A 128 12.96 -10.93 -9.93
C TYR A 128 13.32 -12.16 -10.76
N ASN A 129 13.65 -11.98 -12.03
CA ASN A 129 13.96 -13.08 -12.98
C ASN A 129 12.92 -14.20 -12.95
N GLY A 130 11.63 -13.87 -12.98
CA GLY A 130 10.51 -14.82 -13.02
C GLY A 130 10.23 -15.56 -11.69
N LYS A 131 10.98 -15.28 -10.62
CA LYS A 131 10.78 -15.87 -9.28
C LYS A 131 10.25 -14.84 -8.29
N LYS A 132 9.46 -15.31 -7.33
CA LYS A 132 8.92 -14.47 -6.23
C LYS A 132 9.85 -14.54 -5.02
N TYR A 133 10.03 -13.40 -4.39
CA TYR A 133 10.85 -13.21 -3.19
C TYR A 133 10.13 -12.36 -2.18
N GLU A 134 10.55 -12.46 -0.93
CA GLU A 134 10.08 -11.62 0.16
C GLU A 134 11.26 -11.03 0.91
N LYS A 135 11.11 -9.78 1.35
CA LYS A 135 12.08 -9.10 2.21
C LYS A 135 11.39 -8.14 3.18
N LYS A 136 12.06 -7.83 4.29
CA LYS A 136 11.72 -6.64 5.06
C LYS A 136 12.09 -5.41 4.24
N PRO A 137 11.30 -4.31 4.32
CA PRO A 137 11.70 -3.04 3.70
C PRO A 137 13.08 -2.60 4.21
N ASP A 138 13.98 -2.29 3.29
CA ASP A 138 15.27 -1.70 3.60
C ASP A 138 15.24 -0.16 3.58
N ALA A 139 16.34 0.50 3.90
CA ALA A 139 16.43 1.95 3.96
C ALA A 139 16.11 2.62 2.61
N GLU A 140 16.43 1.98 1.48
CA GLU A 140 16.12 2.51 0.15
C GLU A 140 14.63 2.38 -0.18
N ASP A 141 13.99 1.28 0.24
CA ASP A 141 12.54 1.13 0.11
C ASP A 141 11.79 2.19 0.91
N ILE A 142 12.22 2.45 2.16
CA ILE A 142 11.62 3.48 3.01
C ILE A 142 11.80 4.86 2.39
N ARG A 143 13.03 5.21 1.97
CA ARG A 143 13.31 6.48 1.28
C ARG A 143 12.42 6.67 0.04
N LYS A 144 12.25 5.63 -0.77
CA LYS A 144 11.37 5.67 -1.95
C LYS A 144 9.90 5.86 -1.58
N ILE A 145 9.43 5.23 -0.50
CA ILE A 145 8.07 5.44 0.01
C ILE A 145 7.86 6.91 0.42
N GLU A 146 8.83 7.49 1.13
CA GLU A 146 8.80 8.90 1.57
C GLU A 146 8.87 9.87 0.39
N GLU A 147 9.75 9.59 -0.59
CA GLU A 147 9.84 10.36 -1.83
C GLU A 147 8.50 10.40 -2.57
N ILE A 148 7.87 9.23 -2.78
CA ILE A 148 6.57 9.14 -3.43
C ILE A 148 5.48 9.83 -2.61
N ALA A 149 5.53 9.76 -1.28
CA ALA A 149 4.58 10.44 -0.39
C ALA A 149 4.65 11.97 -0.55
N GLY A 150 5.82 12.53 -0.83
CA GLY A 150 6.03 13.96 -1.08
C GLY A 150 5.67 14.43 -2.50
N MET A 151 5.43 13.52 -3.45
CA MET A 151 5.10 13.89 -4.82
C MET A 151 3.64 14.32 -4.96
N SER A 152 3.36 15.26 -5.88
CA SER A 152 1.98 15.54 -6.31
C SER A 152 1.46 14.44 -7.24
N LEU A 153 0.16 14.18 -7.20
CA LEU A 153 -0.47 13.26 -8.14
C LEU A 153 -0.38 13.83 -9.56
N PRO A 154 0.05 13.02 -10.55
CA PRO A 154 0.21 13.51 -11.93
C PRO A 154 -1.13 13.82 -12.60
N TYR A 155 -2.18 13.10 -12.21
CA TYR A 155 -3.51 13.25 -12.80
C TYR A 155 -4.59 13.22 -11.72
N LYS A 156 -5.82 13.61 -12.10
CA LYS A 156 -6.98 13.59 -11.21
C LYS A 156 -7.36 12.16 -10.83
N VAL A 157 -7.81 11.99 -9.60
CA VAL A 157 -8.43 10.77 -9.07
C VAL A 157 -9.85 11.07 -8.61
N PRO A 158 -10.73 10.06 -8.50
CA PRO A 158 -12.06 10.25 -7.94
C PRO A 158 -11.99 10.84 -6.53
N PHE A 159 -12.63 12.00 -6.35
CA PHE A 159 -12.71 12.72 -5.08
C PHE A 159 -14.12 12.59 -4.51
N ILE A 160 -14.34 11.54 -3.73
CA ILE A 160 -15.66 11.16 -3.22
C ILE A 160 -15.61 11.08 -1.70
N LYS A 161 -16.45 11.86 -1.01
CA LYS A 161 -16.67 11.72 0.43
C LYS A 161 -17.47 10.44 0.70
N LEU A 162 -17.05 9.66 1.68
CA LEU A 162 -17.77 8.45 2.08
C LEU A 162 -19.14 8.83 2.65
N PRO A 163 -20.23 8.22 2.18
CA PRO A 163 -21.56 8.42 2.74
C PRO A 163 -21.59 7.97 4.21
N GLU A 164 -22.54 8.46 4.97
CA GLU A 164 -22.76 7.96 6.32
C GLU A 164 -23.45 6.60 6.28
N GLY A 165 -23.01 5.69 7.14
CA GLY A 165 -23.56 4.35 7.20
C GLY A 165 -22.68 3.41 8.03
N TYR A 166 -23.23 2.26 8.40
CA TYR A 166 -22.55 1.29 9.28
C TYR A 166 -21.17 0.89 8.73
N ASN A 167 -21.10 0.47 7.47
CA ASN A 167 -19.87 -0.02 6.85
C ASN A 167 -18.82 1.10 6.64
N THR A 168 -19.24 2.31 6.33
CA THR A 168 -18.36 3.46 6.13
C THR A 168 -17.92 4.12 7.43
N ASN A 169 -18.67 3.91 8.52
CA ASN A 169 -18.25 4.40 9.85
C ASN A 169 -17.11 3.57 10.43
N GLN A 170 -16.96 2.30 10.05
CA GLN A 170 -15.89 1.45 10.55
C GLN A 170 -14.49 1.99 10.15
N PRO A 171 -14.14 2.19 8.86
CA PRO A 171 -12.85 2.74 8.47
C PRO A 171 -12.66 4.20 8.94
N ARG A 172 -13.74 4.97 9.06
CA ARG A 172 -13.70 6.34 9.59
C ARG A 172 -13.23 6.35 11.05
N LYS A 173 -13.81 5.51 11.90
CA LYS A 173 -13.45 5.41 13.33
C LYS A 173 -12.09 4.75 13.54
N SER A 174 -11.79 3.70 12.79
CA SER A 174 -10.58 2.89 13.00
C SER A 174 -9.32 3.48 12.37
N HIS A 175 -9.44 4.16 11.22
CA HIS A 175 -8.30 4.62 10.42
C HIS A 175 -8.37 6.11 10.03
N GLY A 176 -9.42 6.85 10.41
CA GLY A 176 -9.59 8.25 10.02
C GLY A 176 -10.01 8.45 8.56
N ILE A 177 -10.39 7.39 7.85
CA ILE A 177 -10.74 7.42 6.43
C ILE A 177 -12.13 8.04 6.24
N LYS A 178 -12.19 9.21 5.58
CA LYS A 178 -13.42 9.96 5.31
C LYS A 178 -13.72 10.10 3.80
N TYR A 179 -12.73 9.87 2.95
CA TYR A 179 -12.81 10.01 1.50
C TYR A 179 -12.26 8.76 0.82
N LEU A 180 -12.73 8.48 -0.40
CA LEU A 180 -12.36 7.29 -1.17
C LEU A 180 -10.83 7.18 -1.38
N HIS A 181 -10.18 8.28 -1.76
CA HIS A 181 -8.72 8.27 -2.00
C HIS A 181 -7.90 7.91 -0.76
N GLN A 182 -8.41 8.15 0.45
CA GLN A 182 -7.71 7.84 1.71
C GLN A 182 -7.58 6.35 2.01
N PHE A 183 -8.28 5.48 1.26
CA PHE A 183 -8.07 4.03 1.33
C PHE A 183 -6.72 3.60 0.74
N TYR A 184 -6.08 4.42 -0.05
CA TYR A 184 -4.88 4.05 -0.80
C TYR A 184 -3.63 4.72 -0.25
N THR A 185 -2.50 4.03 -0.38
CA THR A 185 -1.18 4.66 -0.20
C THR A 185 -0.95 5.66 -1.33
N LYS A 186 -0.03 6.63 -1.12
CA LYS A 186 0.31 7.59 -2.17
C LYS A 186 0.81 6.92 -3.45
N ARG A 187 1.60 5.83 -3.31
CA ARG A 187 2.05 4.99 -4.43
C ARG A 187 0.87 4.46 -5.25
N ASN A 188 -0.12 3.87 -4.57
CA ASN A 188 -1.29 3.32 -5.25
C ASN A 188 -2.13 4.42 -5.89
N LEU A 189 -2.29 5.58 -5.23
CA LEU A 189 -3.00 6.73 -5.81
C LEU A 189 -2.31 7.25 -7.07
N TYR A 190 -0.97 7.29 -7.08
CA TYR A 190 -0.20 7.68 -8.25
C TYR A 190 -0.55 6.79 -9.45
N VAL A 191 -0.47 5.47 -9.26
CA VAL A 191 -0.83 4.48 -10.28
C VAL A 191 -2.29 4.60 -10.72
N ILE A 192 -3.20 4.71 -9.76
CA ILE A 192 -4.63 4.88 -10.04
C ILE A 192 -4.86 6.11 -10.92
N SER A 193 -4.19 7.23 -10.63
CA SER A 193 -4.33 8.46 -11.42
C SER A 193 -3.83 8.29 -12.86
N VAL A 194 -2.70 7.60 -13.06
CA VAL A 194 -2.14 7.32 -14.39
C VAL A 194 -3.05 6.40 -15.19
N VAL A 195 -3.54 5.33 -14.59
CA VAL A 195 -4.45 4.39 -15.28
C VAL A 195 -5.75 5.08 -15.67
N TYR A 196 -6.39 5.84 -14.77
CA TYR A 196 -7.60 6.60 -15.11
C TYR A 196 -7.35 7.62 -16.24
N ASN A 197 -6.20 8.30 -16.25
CA ASN A 197 -5.84 9.20 -17.34
C ASN A 197 -5.68 8.46 -18.67
N ASN A 198 -5.10 7.26 -18.68
CA ASN A 198 -4.97 6.45 -19.88
C ASN A 198 -6.33 5.90 -20.35
N LEU A 199 -7.20 5.50 -19.42
CA LEU A 199 -8.57 5.07 -19.72
C LEU A 199 -9.43 6.21 -20.31
N ALA A 200 -9.20 7.45 -19.86
CA ALA A 200 -9.94 8.61 -20.36
C ALA A 200 -9.70 8.92 -21.84
N LYS A 201 -8.70 8.30 -22.48
CA LYS A 201 -8.39 8.45 -23.92
C LYS A 201 -9.30 7.63 -24.82
N TYR A 202 -10.08 6.71 -24.25
CA TYR A 202 -11.06 5.89 -24.99
C TYR A 202 -12.45 6.51 -24.97
N ASP A 203 -13.21 6.25 -26.01
CA ASP A 203 -14.62 6.67 -26.10
C ASP A 203 -15.54 5.69 -25.33
N THR A 204 -16.75 6.11 -25.08
CA THR A 204 -17.82 5.26 -24.55
C THR A 204 -18.43 4.44 -25.72
N PRO A 205 -18.69 3.11 -25.57
CA PRO A 205 -18.73 2.32 -24.31
C PRO A 205 -17.41 1.64 -23.92
N GLU A 206 -16.36 1.70 -24.76
CA GLU A 206 -15.09 1.01 -24.55
C GLU A 206 -14.44 1.43 -23.24
N ARG A 207 -14.42 2.73 -22.95
CA ARG A 207 -13.91 3.27 -21.69
C ARG A 207 -14.63 2.68 -20.50
N GLN A 208 -15.94 2.54 -20.54
CA GLN A 208 -16.72 1.99 -19.44
C GLN A 208 -16.33 0.54 -19.14
N THR A 209 -16.14 -0.27 -20.18
CA THR A 209 -15.73 -1.69 -20.04
C THR A 209 -14.35 -1.82 -19.42
N LEU A 210 -13.37 -1.06 -19.93
CA LEU A 210 -12.01 -1.05 -19.39
C LEU A 210 -11.96 -0.52 -17.95
N THR A 211 -12.70 0.57 -17.67
CA THR A 211 -12.78 1.17 -16.33
C THR A 211 -13.41 0.19 -15.33
N PHE A 212 -14.52 -0.46 -15.69
CA PHE A 212 -15.18 -1.44 -14.84
C PHE A 212 -14.22 -2.57 -14.42
N THR A 213 -13.44 -3.09 -15.37
CA THR A 213 -12.44 -4.13 -15.06
C THR A 213 -11.33 -3.62 -14.15
N PHE A 214 -10.83 -2.41 -14.39
CA PHE A 214 -9.83 -1.80 -13.53
C PHE A 214 -10.35 -1.59 -12.10
N GLU A 215 -11.59 -1.14 -11.96
CA GLU A 215 -12.20 -0.89 -10.64
C GLU A 215 -12.34 -2.15 -9.79
N GLN A 216 -12.44 -3.35 -10.40
CA GLN A 216 -12.48 -4.61 -9.64
C GLN A 216 -11.21 -4.88 -8.84
N ILE A 217 -10.04 -4.42 -9.30
CA ILE A 217 -8.77 -4.62 -8.60
C ILE A 217 -8.52 -3.59 -7.48
N LEU A 218 -9.23 -2.46 -7.50
CA LEU A 218 -9.01 -1.37 -6.53
C LEU A 218 -9.24 -1.79 -5.08
N MET A 219 -10.17 -2.72 -4.84
CA MET A 219 -10.41 -3.24 -3.48
C MET A 219 -9.16 -3.91 -2.90
N GLY A 220 -8.45 -4.70 -3.71
CA GLY A 220 -7.19 -5.35 -3.33
C GLY A 220 -6.03 -4.38 -3.12
N MET A 221 -6.07 -3.20 -3.73
CA MET A 221 -5.05 -2.16 -3.59
C MET A 221 -5.22 -1.29 -2.33
N SER A 222 -6.32 -1.45 -1.60
CA SER A 222 -6.59 -0.69 -0.37
C SER A 222 -5.59 -1.05 0.73
N LYS A 223 -5.08 -0.04 1.45
CA LYS A 223 -4.20 -0.23 2.62
C LYS A 223 -4.86 -0.91 3.81
N ILE A 224 -6.18 -1.07 3.79
CA ILE A 224 -6.93 -1.86 4.79
C ILE A 224 -7.39 -3.23 4.24
N ALA A 225 -6.98 -3.61 3.03
CA ALA A 225 -7.21 -4.95 2.51
C ALA A 225 -6.50 -5.98 3.42
N ARG A 226 -7.22 -7.09 3.72
CA ARG A 226 -6.68 -8.12 4.61
C ARG A 226 -5.56 -8.89 3.90
N TYR A 227 -4.38 -8.91 4.51
CA TYR A 227 -3.31 -9.83 4.13
C TYR A 227 -3.56 -11.19 4.79
N VAL A 228 -3.53 -12.25 3.99
CA VAL A 228 -3.55 -13.65 4.44
C VAL A 228 -2.26 -14.26 3.92
N PRO A 229 -1.33 -14.67 4.82
CA PRO A 229 -0.05 -15.28 4.44
C PRO A 229 -0.23 -16.64 3.76
#